data_f9599ff31beae31864a9d72b755c05f2
#
_entry.id   f9599ff31beae31864a9d72b755c05f2
#
_cell.length_a   1.000
_cell.length_b   1.000
_cell.length_c   1.000
_cell.angle_alpha   90.00
_cell.angle_beta   90.00
_cell.angle_gamma   90.00
#
_symmetry.space_group_name_H-M   'P 1'
#
loop_
_entity.id
_entity.type
_entity.pdbx_description
1 polymer ?
#
loop_
_entity_poly.entity_id
_entity_poly.type
_entity_poly.pdbx_seq_one_letter_code
_entity_poly.pdbx_strand_id
1 'polypeptide(L)'
;MHSKRQSHAKSGSILHNMPAYPGSRSAEDASSDAASEDSTGVASEETSAAVRSGNRRGLRAALRHAAAYLGIRAPKTPKHLVGGLAVLLSVVVLCLPSAYSVESPGPTANVLGKDSGKEIITVKGAKTYDGKGELRLVTVNASGVPGYPVTNAETLWAWSNPHATVMPVEAVVPVGQTAEEYQQESEKEMSSSQDSATSAALSYASKQLGIDTDGVSVTMHVDDIGGPSAGMMYALGLIDKLTPADETGGKIIAGTGTMAKDGKVGAIGGIRLKMLGAKRDGATWFLAPESNCDEVVGHVPEGLRDVKVSTLDEAYQALVAIGEGKGDALPQCSAD
;
A
#
# COMPACT_ATOMS: atom_id res chain seq x y z
N MET A 1 43.85 -12.96 20.24
CA MET A 1 43.14 -11.75 19.82
C MET A 1 42.10 -12.14 18.78
N HIS A 2 40.85 -12.39 19.19
CA HIS A 2 39.76 -12.84 18.33
C HIS A 2 38.90 -11.60 17.97
N SER A 3 38.93 -11.22 16.70
CA SER A 3 38.03 -10.21 16.15
C SER A 3 36.69 -10.86 15.80
N LYS A 4 35.64 -10.57 16.56
CA LYS A 4 34.26 -10.89 16.21
C LYS A 4 33.80 -9.95 15.08
N ARG A 5 33.65 -10.48 13.88
CA ARG A 5 32.84 -9.84 12.82
C ARG A 5 31.36 -9.93 13.21
N GLN A 6 30.77 -8.83 13.59
CA GLN A 6 29.32 -8.71 13.63
C GLN A 6 28.83 -8.50 12.18
N SER A 7 28.11 -9.49 11.67
CA SER A 7 27.31 -9.36 10.45
C SER A 7 26.07 -8.56 10.81
N HIS A 8 26.00 -7.31 10.39
CA HIS A 8 24.72 -6.58 10.35
C HIS A 8 23.89 -7.14 9.20
N ALA A 9 22.89 -7.94 9.54
CA ALA A 9 21.80 -8.23 8.65
C ALA A 9 21.05 -6.91 8.39
N LYS A 10 21.07 -6.44 7.15
CA LYS A 10 20.22 -5.34 6.68
C LYS A 10 18.80 -5.90 6.63
N SER A 11 18.03 -5.68 7.69
CA SER A 11 16.57 -5.80 7.66
C SER A 11 16.04 -4.55 6.94
N GLY A 12 15.94 -4.62 5.62
CA GLY A 12 15.17 -3.67 4.84
C GLY A 12 13.71 -4.10 4.90
N SER A 13 12.97 -3.63 5.90
CA SER A 13 11.51 -3.78 5.91
C SER A 13 10.94 -2.90 4.81
N ILE A 14 10.49 -3.53 3.72
CA ILE A 14 9.80 -2.86 2.62
C ILE A 14 8.31 -2.88 2.99
N LEU A 15 7.84 -1.89 3.75
CA LEU A 15 6.44 -1.76 4.10
C LEU A 15 5.69 -0.93 3.07
N HIS A 16 4.55 -1.44 2.66
CA HIS A 16 3.73 -0.95 1.58
C HIS A 16 2.45 -0.31 2.12
N ASN A 17 1.94 0.67 1.44
CA ASN A 17 0.70 1.35 1.77
C ASN A 17 -0.52 0.46 1.50
N MET A 18 -1.47 0.44 2.41
CA MET A 18 -2.69 -0.35 2.34
C MET A 18 -3.82 0.47 1.72
N PRO A 19 -4.60 -0.07 0.77
CA PRO A 19 -5.84 0.57 0.33
C PRO A 19 -6.96 0.32 1.34
N ALA A 20 -7.76 1.35 1.64
CA ALA A 20 -9.02 1.20 2.34
C ALA A 20 -10.01 0.38 1.52
N TYR A 21 -10.55 -0.68 2.11
CA TYR A 21 -11.70 -1.38 1.57
C TYR A 21 -12.98 -0.82 2.18
N PRO A 22 -13.96 -0.35 1.38
CA PRO A 22 -15.27 0.03 1.91
C PRO A 22 -16.07 -1.23 2.22
N GLY A 23 -16.27 -1.55 3.48
CA GLY A 23 -17.27 -2.54 3.87
C GLY A 23 -16.98 -3.50 5.00
N SER A 24 -16.55 -3.05 6.17
CA SER A 24 -16.80 -3.79 7.41
C SER A 24 -17.94 -3.13 8.18
N ARG A 25 -19.18 -3.59 7.90
CA ARG A 25 -20.27 -3.37 8.85
C ARG A 25 -20.04 -4.31 10.02
N SER A 26 -19.78 -3.75 11.17
CA SER A 26 -19.80 -4.39 12.47
C SER A 26 -21.12 -5.14 12.67
N ALA A 27 -21.01 -6.44 12.92
CA ALA A 27 -22.09 -7.26 13.47
C ALA A 27 -22.01 -7.16 15.00
N GLU A 28 -22.69 -6.19 15.56
CA GLU A 28 -23.10 -6.19 16.96
C GLU A 28 -24.62 -6.07 17.01
N ASP A 29 -25.20 -6.81 17.93
CA ASP A 29 -26.58 -6.89 18.34
C ASP A 29 -27.45 -8.01 17.74
N ALA A 30 -27.45 -9.13 18.45
CA ALA A 30 -28.65 -9.87 18.83
C ALA A 30 -28.31 -10.86 19.95
N SER A 31 -28.45 -10.43 21.18
CA SER A 31 -28.60 -11.32 22.34
C SER A 31 -30.02 -11.21 22.89
N SER A 32 -30.44 -12.29 23.50
CA SER A 32 -31.64 -12.54 24.33
C SER A 32 -32.94 -12.85 23.57
N ASP A 33 -33.58 -13.96 23.80
CA ASP A 33 -34.17 -14.41 25.06
C ASP A 33 -34.49 -15.91 25.06
N ALA A 34 -34.36 -16.47 26.24
CA ALA A 34 -34.70 -17.81 26.60
C ALA A 34 -36.21 -18.00 26.79
N ALA A 35 -36.69 -19.21 26.59
CA ALA A 35 -37.60 -19.84 27.54
C ALA A 35 -37.84 -21.30 27.19
N SER A 36 -37.59 -22.12 28.14
CA SER A 36 -38.04 -23.47 28.47
C SER A 36 -39.43 -23.87 27.95
N GLU A 37 -39.59 -25.15 27.58
CA GLU A 37 -40.41 -26.07 28.33
C GLU A 37 -40.31 -27.52 27.82
N ASP A 38 -40.22 -28.37 28.75
CA ASP A 38 -40.21 -29.80 28.88
C ASP A 38 -41.51 -30.47 28.31
N SER A 39 -41.39 -31.58 27.58
CA SER A 39 -42.30 -32.72 27.77
C SER A 39 -41.85 -33.97 27.01
N THR A 40 -41.72 -35.01 27.75
CA THR A 40 -41.63 -36.45 27.57
C THR A 40 -42.50 -37.01 26.43
N GLY A 41 -41.98 -38.01 25.72
CA GLY A 41 -42.77 -38.88 24.79
C GLY A 41 -41.95 -39.95 24.12
N VAL A 42 -41.87 -41.11 24.74
CA VAL A 42 -41.34 -42.37 24.21
C VAL A 42 -42.22 -42.85 23.06
N ALA A 43 -41.69 -43.10 21.88
CA ALA A 43 -42.22 -44.07 20.92
C ALA A 43 -41.26 -44.38 19.77
N SER A 44 -40.83 -45.62 19.73
CA SER A 44 -40.61 -46.54 18.64
C SER A 44 -39.58 -46.27 17.54
N GLU A 45 -38.63 -47.10 17.61
CA GLU A 45 -37.42 -47.39 16.86
C GLU A 45 -37.71 -48.20 15.57
N GLU A 46 -38.61 -47.82 14.70
CA GLU A 46 -38.82 -48.55 13.44
C GLU A 46 -38.91 -47.72 12.14
N THR A 47 -38.64 -46.39 12.20
CA THR A 47 -38.79 -45.53 11.00
C THR A 47 -37.47 -45.00 10.42
N SER A 48 -36.34 -45.40 10.97
CA SER A 48 -35.03 -44.82 10.58
C SER A 48 -34.41 -45.38 9.30
N ALA A 49 -34.82 -46.53 8.80
CA ALA A 49 -34.20 -47.11 7.61
C ALA A 49 -34.82 -46.65 6.29
N ALA A 50 -36.10 -46.30 6.27
CA ALA A 50 -36.80 -45.87 5.04
C ALA A 50 -36.52 -44.42 4.65
N VAL A 51 -36.26 -43.53 5.61
CA VAL A 51 -36.00 -42.09 5.35
C VAL A 51 -34.61 -41.84 4.76
N ARG A 52 -33.60 -42.67 5.08
CA ARG A 52 -32.24 -42.54 4.51
C ARG A 52 -32.13 -42.95 3.06
N SER A 53 -33.00 -43.83 2.54
CA SER A 53 -32.97 -44.26 1.14
C SER A 53 -33.70 -43.29 0.20
N GLY A 54 -34.72 -42.59 0.68
CA GLY A 54 -35.50 -41.62 -0.09
C GLY A 54 -34.73 -40.33 -0.38
N ASN A 55 -33.92 -39.87 0.58
CA ASN A 55 -33.20 -38.59 0.45
C ASN A 55 -32.06 -38.65 -0.56
N ARG A 56 -31.38 -39.79 -0.72
CA ARG A 56 -30.32 -39.97 -1.74
C ARG A 56 -30.87 -40.00 -3.17
N ARG A 57 -32.12 -40.48 -3.37
CA ARG A 57 -32.77 -40.46 -4.69
C ARG A 57 -33.23 -39.03 -5.06
N GLY A 58 -33.79 -38.30 -4.12
CA GLY A 58 -34.17 -36.88 -4.28
C GLY A 58 -32.99 -35.96 -4.60
N LEU A 59 -31.89 -36.14 -3.88
CA LEU A 59 -30.68 -35.33 -4.12
C LEU A 59 -30.06 -35.62 -5.50
N ARG A 60 -30.04 -36.90 -5.92
CA ARG A 60 -29.58 -37.29 -7.27
C ARG A 60 -30.50 -36.79 -8.38
N ALA A 61 -31.81 -36.73 -8.14
CA ALA A 61 -32.76 -36.13 -9.08
C ALA A 61 -32.60 -34.62 -9.18
N ALA A 62 -32.43 -33.92 -8.04
CA ALA A 62 -32.20 -32.49 -8.01
C ALA A 62 -30.88 -32.12 -8.70
N LEU A 63 -29.80 -32.87 -8.47
CA LEU A 63 -28.51 -32.67 -9.16
C LEU A 63 -28.60 -32.92 -10.67
N ARG A 64 -29.41 -33.91 -11.10
CA ARG A 64 -29.65 -34.14 -12.53
C ARG A 64 -30.48 -33.04 -13.19
N HIS A 65 -31.46 -32.46 -12.50
CA HIS A 65 -32.22 -31.33 -12.99
C HIS A 65 -31.37 -30.05 -13.03
N ALA A 66 -30.53 -29.81 -12.03
CA ALA A 66 -29.60 -28.70 -12.04
C ALA A 66 -28.55 -28.82 -13.18
N ALA A 67 -27.99 -30.01 -13.38
CA ALA A 67 -27.07 -30.28 -14.49
C ALA A 67 -27.74 -30.13 -15.87
N ALA A 68 -29.01 -30.52 -16.01
CA ALA A 68 -29.79 -30.33 -17.25
C ALA A 68 -30.10 -28.85 -17.50
N TYR A 69 -30.36 -28.06 -16.45
CA TYR A 69 -30.62 -26.63 -16.56
C TYR A 69 -29.37 -25.85 -16.96
N LEU A 70 -28.19 -26.32 -16.53
CA LEU A 70 -26.89 -25.78 -16.91
C LEU A 70 -26.38 -26.29 -18.27
N GLY A 71 -27.17 -27.07 -19.01
CA GLY A 71 -26.78 -27.59 -20.31
C GLY A 71 -25.65 -28.64 -20.26
N ILE A 72 -25.30 -29.14 -19.07
CA ILE A 72 -24.26 -30.14 -18.85
C ILE A 72 -24.82 -31.52 -19.26
N ARG A 73 -24.64 -31.91 -20.51
CA ARG A 73 -24.95 -33.28 -20.98
C ARG A 73 -24.00 -34.26 -20.27
N ALA A 74 -24.58 -35.32 -19.68
CA ALA A 74 -23.79 -36.38 -19.07
C ALA A 74 -22.71 -36.87 -20.08
N PRO A 75 -21.46 -36.93 -19.70
CA PRO A 75 -20.38 -37.31 -20.60
C PRO A 75 -20.57 -38.77 -21.06
N LYS A 76 -20.68 -38.95 -22.37
CA LYS A 76 -20.89 -40.25 -22.98
C LYS A 76 -19.62 -41.14 -23.04
N THR A 77 -18.46 -40.56 -22.65
CA THR A 77 -17.15 -41.25 -22.66
C THR A 77 -16.31 -40.84 -21.44
N PRO A 78 -15.45 -41.70 -20.88
CA PRO A 78 -14.61 -41.40 -19.73
C PRO A 78 -13.64 -40.21 -19.99
N LYS A 79 -13.28 -39.93 -21.24
CA LYS A 79 -12.44 -38.80 -21.63
C LYS A 79 -13.08 -37.44 -21.30
N HIS A 80 -14.38 -37.30 -21.47
CA HIS A 80 -15.10 -36.06 -21.13
C HIS A 80 -15.23 -35.85 -19.62
N LEU A 81 -15.28 -36.94 -18.85
CA LEU A 81 -15.35 -36.88 -17.40
C LEU A 81 -14.01 -36.47 -16.81
N VAL A 82 -12.91 -36.98 -17.34
CA VAL A 82 -11.54 -36.58 -16.96
C VAL A 82 -11.28 -35.11 -17.34
N GLY A 83 -11.67 -34.69 -18.55
CA GLY A 83 -11.57 -33.32 -18.99
C GLY A 83 -12.36 -32.34 -18.10
N GLY A 84 -13.63 -32.71 -17.78
CA GLY A 84 -14.45 -31.89 -16.89
C GLY A 84 -13.89 -31.79 -15.46
N LEU A 85 -13.33 -32.89 -14.94
CA LEU A 85 -12.67 -32.87 -13.62
C LEU A 85 -11.40 -32.00 -13.65
N ALA A 86 -10.60 -32.08 -14.71
CA ALA A 86 -9.39 -31.25 -14.85
C ALA A 86 -9.74 -29.75 -14.88
N VAL A 87 -10.76 -29.35 -15.65
CA VAL A 87 -11.24 -27.97 -15.68
C VAL A 87 -11.73 -27.53 -14.29
N LEU A 88 -12.52 -28.36 -13.60
CA LEU A 88 -12.99 -28.05 -12.25
C LEU A 88 -11.82 -27.85 -11.28
N LEU A 89 -10.84 -28.74 -11.29
CA LEU A 89 -9.65 -28.61 -10.45
C LEU A 89 -8.83 -27.37 -10.79
N SER A 90 -8.69 -27.03 -12.08
CA SER A 90 -8.01 -25.79 -12.49
C SER A 90 -8.72 -24.54 -11.96
N VAL A 91 -10.05 -24.50 -12.04
CA VAL A 91 -10.83 -23.39 -11.47
C VAL A 91 -10.66 -23.32 -9.96
N VAL A 92 -10.68 -24.45 -9.26
CA VAL A 92 -10.45 -24.48 -7.80
C VAL A 92 -9.05 -23.93 -7.48
N VAL A 93 -8.00 -24.38 -8.17
CA VAL A 93 -6.63 -23.88 -7.96
C VAL A 93 -6.52 -22.37 -8.21
N LEU A 94 -7.17 -21.87 -9.26
CA LEU A 94 -7.18 -20.43 -9.56
C LEU A 94 -7.88 -19.58 -8.49
N CYS A 95 -8.87 -20.15 -7.80
CA CYS A 95 -9.58 -19.48 -6.71
C CYS A 95 -8.89 -19.60 -5.34
N LEU A 96 -7.86 -20.42 -5.20
CA LEU A 96 -7.11 -20.53 -3.94
C LEU A 96 -6.27 -19.27 -3.70
N PRO A 97 -6.02 -18.93 -2.42
CA PRO A 97 -5.09 -17.85 -2.06
C PRO A 97 -3.71 -18.12 -2.64
N SER A 98 -3.07 -17.07 -3.14
CA SER A 98 -1.72 -17.10 -3.68
C SER A 98 -0.67 -16.99 -2.58
N ALA A 99 0.51 -17.57 -2.80
CA ALA A 99 1.70 -17.37 -1.98
C ALA A 99 2.53 -16.15 -2.44
N TYR A 100 1.98 -15.36 -3.37
CA TYR A 100 2.66 -14.18 -3.90
C TYR A 100 1.94 -12.91 -3.46
N SER A 101 2.72 -11.86 -3.24
CA SER A 101 2.24 -10.49 -3.16
C SER A 101 2.18 -9.88 -4.55
N VAL A 102 1.15 -9.10 -4.79
CA VAL A 102 0.94 -8.31 -6.01
C VAL A 102 0.93 -6.84 -5.64
N GLU A 103 1.83 -6.08 -6.23
CA GLU A 103 1.91 -4.65 -6.07
C GLU A 103 1.50 -3.91 -7.32
N SER A 104 0.83 -2.77 -7.15
CA SER A 104 0.41 -1.86 -8.23
C SER A 104 0.56 -0.40 -7.81
N PRO A 105 0.55 0.56 -8.76
CA PRO A 105 0.58 1.98 -8.44
C PRO A 105 -0.56 2.36 -7.50
N GLY A 106 -0.20 2.83 -6.30
CA GLY A 106 -1.15 3.28 -5.29
C GLY A 106 -1.66 4.70 -5.52
N PRO A 107 -2.54 5.20 -4.66
CA PRO A 107 -2.96 6.61 -4.68
C PRO A 107 -1.80 7.55 -4.35
N THR A 108 -1.95 8.82 -4.72
CA THR A 108 -1.05 9.89 -4.29
C THR A 108 -1.84 10.89 -3.46
N ALA A 109 -1.17 11.57 -2.52
CA ALA A 109 -1.81 12.62 -1.73
C ALA A 109 -0.97 13.89 -1.77
N ASN A 110 -1.62 15.04 -1.91
CA ASN A 110 -0.95 16.34 -1.85
C ASN A 110 -0.74 16.75 -0.39
N VAL A 111 0.50 16.69 0.11
CA VAL A 111 0.80 17.00 1.52
C VAL A 111 0.54 18.45 1.92
N LEU A 112 0.42 19.37 0.95
CA LEU A 112 0.01 20.76 1.18
C LEU A 112 -1.51 20.92 1.26
N GLY A 113 -2.26 19.90 0.88
CA GLY A 113 -3.72 19.91 0.78
C GLY A 113 -4.40 19.25 1.97
N LYS A 114 -5.59 18.72 1.66
CA LYS A 114 -6.46 18.04 2.62
C LYS A 114 -6.71 16.61 2.17
N ASP A 115 -6.82 15.73 3.15
CA ASP A 115 -7.33 14.39 3.00
C ASP A 115 -8.61 14.24 3.84
N SER A 116 -9.67 13.65 3.25
CA SER A 116 -10.97 13.48 3.91
C SER A 116 -11.50 14.76 4.62
N GLY A 117 -11.17 15.95 4.05
CA GLY A 117 -11.58 17.26 4.59
C GLY A 117 -10.69 17.82 5.71
N LYS A 118 -9.68 17.08 6.17
CA LYS A 118 -8.69 17.51 7.17
C LYS A 118 -7.37 17.86 6.49
N GLU A 119 -6.67 18.90 6.99
CA GLU A 119 -5.33 19.19 6.50
C GLU A 119 -4.36 18.05 6.80
N ILE A 120 -3.57 17.64 5.80
CA ILE A 120 -2.55 16.61 5.96
C ILE A 120 -1.45 17.09 6.92
N ILE A 121 -1.02 18.32 6.81
CA ILE A 121 -0.04 18.93 7.72
C ILE A 121 -0.70 20.12 8.41
N THR A 122 -0.91 20.01 9.72
CA THR A 122 -1.43 21.08 10.56
C THR A 122 -0.31 21.62 11.44
N VAL A 123 -0.06 22.92 11.39
CA VAL A 123 0.96 23.61 12.17
C VAL A 123 0.30 24.54 13.16
N LYS A 124 0.75 24.52 14.42
CA LYS A 124 0.37 25.44 15.49
C LYS A 124 1.60 26.10 16.06
N GLY A 125 1.48 27.37 16.48
CA GLY A 125 2.60 28.12 17.08
C GLY A 125 3.47 28.87 16.07
N ALA A 126 3.23 28.73 14.76
CA ALA A 126 3.88 29.49 13.72
C ALA A 126 2.88 30.01 12.68
N LYS A 127 3.28 31.04 11.94
CA LYS A 127 2.52 31.50 10.77
C LYS A 127 2.72 30.49 9.64
N THR A 128 1.63 30.13 8.97
CA THR A 128 1.63 29.25 7.80
C THR A 128 1.26 30.00 6.54
N TYR A 129 1.69 29.45 5.42
CA TYR A 129 1.47 30.01 4.09
C TYR A 129 0.92 28.91 3.18
N ASP A 130 0.13 29.29 2.19
CA ASP A 130 -0.46 28.39 1.21
C ASP A 130 0.25 28.57 -0.14
N GLY A 131 0.89 27.51 -0.65
CA GLY A 131 1.44 27.43 -1.99
C GLY A 131 0.37 27.21 -3.07
N LYS A 132 0.73 27.45 -4.34
CA LYS A 132 -0.20 27.26 -5.49
C LYS A 132 -0.06 25.91 -6.17
N GLY A 133 1.05 25.19 -5.94
CA GLY A 133 1.29 23.89 -6.54
C GLY A 133 0.98 22.75 -5.59
N GLU A 134 1.51 21.58 -5.94
CA GLU A 134 1.27 20.37 -5.18
C GLU A 134 2.57 19.64 -4.89
N LEU A 135 2.71 19.16 -3.66
CA LEU A 135 3.74 18.21 -3.25
C LEU A 135 3.07 16.87 -2.99
N ARG A 136 3.24 15.92 -3.91
CA ARG A 136 2.56 14.63 -3.83
C ARG A 136 3.46 13.56 -3.23
N LEU A 137 3.05 13.02 -2.08
CA LEU A 137 3.53 11.71 -1.66
C LEU A 137 2.92 10.63 -2.55
N VAL A 138 3.62 9.53 -2.70
CA VAL A 138 3.24 8.43 -3.59
C VAL A 138 3.27 7.10 -2.84
N THR A 139 2.38 6.21 -3.24
CA THR A 139 2.16 4.93 -2.57
C THR A 139 2.17 3.76 -3.55
N VAL A 140 2.18 2.56 -3.01
CA VAL A 140 1.88 1.32 -3.73
C VAL A 140 0.72 0.61 -3.05
N ASN A 141 -0.16 0.01 -3.83
CA ASN A 141 -1.15 -0.93 -3.33
C ASN A 141 -0.51 -2.31 -3.28
N ALA A 142 -0.55 -2.98 -2.14
CA ALA A 142 -0.10 -4.35 -1.96
C ALA A 142 -1.29 -5.27 -1.66
N SER A 143 -1.39 -6.36 -2.39
CA SER A 143 -2.32 -7.48 -2.15
C SER A 143 -1.51 -8.76 -1.99
N GLY A 144 -2.06 -9.78 -1.32
CA GLY A 144 -1.32 -11.00 -0.96
C GLY A 144 -0.56 -10.87 0.36
N VAL A 145 -0.66 -9.73 1.04
CA VAL A 145 -0.13 -9.50 2.39
C VAL A 145 -1.17 -9.84 3.47
N PRO A 146 -0.79 -10.00 4.75
CA PRO A 146 -1.74 -10.29 5.82
C PRO A 146 -2.89 -9.29 5.86
N GLY A 147 -4.13 -9.79 5.91
CA GLY A 147 -5.35 -8.97 5.84
C GLY A 147 -5.85 -8.66 4.43
N TYR A 148 -5.03 -8.82 3.39
CA TYR A 148 -5.37 -8.48 1.99
C TYR A 148 -5.04 -9.65 1.05
N PRO A 149 -5.79 -10.76 1.10
CA PRO A 149 -5.50 -11.94 0.29
C PRO A 149 -5.69 -11.66 -1.21
N VAL A 150 -4.89 -12.34 -2.03
CA VAL A 150 -4.99 -12.35 -3.49
C VAL A 150 -5.12 -13.79 -3.98
N THR A 151 -5.87 -14.01 -5.04
CA THR A 151 -6.03 -15.34 -5.64
C THR A 151 -4.93 -15.66 -6.65
N ASN A 152 -4.72 -16.96 -6.94
CA ASN A 152 -3.79 -17.36 -7.99
C ASN A 152 -4.19 -16.81 -9.36
N ALA A 153 -5.48 -16.63 -9.64
CA ALA A 153 -5.97 -16.04 -10.88
C ALA A 153 -5.52 -14.56 -11.00
N GLU A 154 -5.67 -13.77 -9.94
CA GLU A 154 -5.23 -12.37 -9.90
C GLU A 154 -3.71 -12.26 -10.01
N THR A 155 -2.96 -13.15 -9.35
CA THR A 155 -1.49 -13.22 -9.46
C THR A 155 -1.05 -13.49 -10.90
N LEU A 156 -1.67 -14.45 -11.58
CA LEU A 156 -1.38 -14.76 -12.99
C LEU A 156 -1.73 -13.58 -13.92
N TRP A 157 -2.83 -12.88 -13.64
CA TRP A 157 -3.20 -11.67 -14.36
C TRP A 157 -2.16 -10.57 -14.14
N ALA A 158 -1.72 -10.37 -12.89
CA ALA A 158 -0.72 -9.37 -12.54
C ALA A 158 0.64 -9.62 -13.23
N TRP A 159 1.05 -10.87 -13.41
CA TRP A 159 2.26 -11.21 -14.15
C TRP A 159 2.25 -10.77 -15.63
N SER A 160 1.06 -10.65 -16.23
CA SER A 160 0.90 -10.15 -17.60
C SER A 160 0.81 -8.61 -17.67
N ASN A 161 0.70 -7.93 -16.53
CA ASN A 161 0.53 -6.48 -16.44
C ASN A 161 1.89 -5.79 -16.21
N PRO A 162 2.39 -4.96 -17.14
CA PRO A 162 3.66 -4.24 -16.96
C PRO A 162 3.64 -3.20 -15.82
N HIS A 163 2.44 -2.84 -15.34
CA HIS A 163 2.25 -1.91 -14.24
C HIS A 163 1.99 -2.62 -12.89
N ALA A 164 2.32 -3.89 -12.79
CA ALA A 164 2.26 -4.64 -11.54
C ALA A 164 3.61 -5.32 -11.27
N THR A 165 3.90 -5.55 -10.00
CA THR A 165 5.05 -6.34 -9.55
C THR A 165 4.52 -7.53 -8.76
N VAL A 166 5.02 -8.72 -9.05
CA VAL A 166 4.67 -9.95 -8.35
C VAL A 166 5.92 -10.51 -7.70
N MET A 167 5.86 -10.73 -6.40
CA MET A 167 6.99 -11.27 -5.62
C MET A 167 6.49 -12.26 -4.55
N PRO A 168 7.31 -13.22 -4.08
CA PRO A 168 6.91 -14.07 -2.96
C PRO A 168 6.54 -13.24 -1.73
N VAL A 169 5.47 -13.64 -1.01
CA VAL A 169 4.99 -12.86 0.16
C VAL A 169 6.08 -12.73 1.23
N GLU A 170 6.94 -13.71 1.37
CA GLU A 170 8.06 -13.73 2.33
C GLU A 170 9.14 -12.66 2.03
N ALA A 171 9.16 -12.14 0.81
CA ALA A 171 10.05 -11.03 0.45
C ALA A 171 9.53 -9.68 0.94
N VAL A 172 8.24 -9.61 1.26
CA VAL A 172 7.53 -8.37 1.66
C VAL A 172 7.22 -8.37 3.15
N VAL A 173 6.80 -9.52 3.67
CA VAL A 173 6.29 -9.67 5.04
C VAL A 173 7.00 -10.84 5.73
N PRO A 174 7.41 -10.70 7.00
CA PRO A 174 7.96 -11.80 7.79
C PRO A 174 7.01 -13.00 7.87
N VAL A 175 7.55 -14.21 7.79
CA VAL A 175 6.77 -15.44 7.87
C VAL A 175 6.02 -15.52 9.20
N GLY A 176 4.70 -15.72 9.13
CA GLY A 176 3.85 -15.92 10.31
C GLY A 176 3.31 -14.62 10.91
N GLN A 177 3.58 -13.46 10.32
CA GLN A 177 3.01 -12.20 10.77
C GLN A 177 1.49 -12.18 10.54
N THR A 178 0.72 -11.81 11.57
CA THR A 178 -0.73 -11.66 11.48
C THR A 178 -1.12 -10.33 10.82
N ALA A 179 -2.40 -10.20 10.43
CA ALA A 179 -2.91 -8.94 9.86
C ALA A 179 -2.82 -7.79 10.86
N GLU A 180 -3.12 -8.06 12.12
CA GLU A 180 -3.06 -7.07 13.21
C GLU A 180 -1.62 -6.61 13.47
N GLU A 181 -0.66 -7.53 13.51
CA GLU A 181 0.77 -7.20 13.67
C GLU A 181 1.30 -6.39 12.50
N TYR A 182 0.93 -6.77 11.28
CA TYR A 182 1.30 -6.04 10.06
C TYR A 182 0.76 -4.61 10.06
N GLN A 183 -0.51 -4.43 10.45
CA GLN A 183 -1.12 -3.11 10.54
C GLN A 183 -0.46 -2.26 11.63
N GLN A 184 -0.26 -2.80 12.84
CA GLN A 184 0.39 -2.08 13.94
C GLN A 184 1.83 -1.67 13.60
N GLU A 185 2.58 -2.52 12.90
CA GLU A 185 3.93 -2.19 12.46
C GLU A 185 3.90 -1.06 11.43
N SER A 186 3.00 -1.13 10.45
CA SER A 186 2.80 -0.10 9.42
C SER A 186 2.44 1.26 10.04
N GLU A 187 1.52 1.30 11.00
CA GLU A 187 1.12 2.50 11.73
C GLU A 187 2.28 3.08 12.55
N LYS A 188 3.03 2.22 13.24
CA LYS A 188 4.21 2.62 14.01
C LYS A 188 5.31 3.21 13.14
N GLU A 189 5.57 2.62 11.99
CA GLU A 189 6.56 3.13 11.04
C GLU A 189 6.12 4.47 10.44
N MET A 190 4.84 4.63 10.10
CA MET A 190 4.28 5.89 9.66
C MET A 190 4.46 6.98 10.73
N SER A 191 4.07 6.70 11.98
CA SER A 191 4.23 7.66 13.08
C SER A 191 5.69 8.05 13.29
N SER A 192 6.61 7.08 13.29
CA SER A 192 8.05 7.32 13.40
C SER A 192 8.59 8.14 12.23
N SER A 193 8.07 7.92 11.02
CA SER A 193 8.42 8.68 9.83
C SER A 193 7.97 10.14 9.93
N GLN A 194 6.73 10.38 10.40
CA GLN A 194 6.19 11.71 10.61
C GLN A 194 6.98 12.49 11.69
N ASP A 195 7.35 11.82 12.79
CA ASP A 195 8.19 12.41 13.85
C ASP A 195 9.57 12.78 13.33
N SER A 196 10.18 11.91 12.54
CA SER A 196 11.50 12.15 11.94
C SER A 196 11.46 13.27 10.92
N ALA A 197 10.44 13.29 10.07
CA ALA A 197 10.20 14.34 9.09
C ALA A 197 9.98 15.71 9.77
N THR A 198 9.16 15.76 10.83
CA THR A 198 8.91 16.96 11.62
C THR A 198 10.21 17.48 12.24
N SER A 199 10.99 16.60 12.89
CA SER A 199 12.28 16.99 13.49
C SER A 199 13.25 17.53 12.47
N ALA A 200 13.40 16.87 11.31
CA ALA A 200 14.30 17.29 10.24
C ALA A 200 13.87 18.63 9.64
N ALA A 201 12.57 18.79 9.36
CA ALA A 201 12.00 19.99 8.76
C ALA A 201 12.12 21.21 9.68
N LEU A 202 11.76 21.09 10.96
CA LEU A 202 11.89 22.19 11.93
C LEU A 202 13.37 22.57 12.15
N SER A 203 14.26 21.57 12.24
CA SER A 203 15.71 21.85 12.33
C SER A 203 16.25 22.56 11.09
N TYR A 204 15.79 22.16 9.90
CA TYR A 204 16.17 22.79 8.63
C TYR A 204 15.62 24.21 8.54
N ALA A 205 14.34 24.42 8.82
CA ALA A 205 13.69 25.73 8.81
C ALA A 205 14.39 26.71 9.76
N SER A 206 14.75 26.28 10.98
CA SER A 206 15.45 27.11 11.93
C SER A 206 16.89 27.42 11.51
N LYS A 207 17.67 26.42 11.12
CA LYS A 207 19.12 26.58 10.88
C LYS A 207 19.48 27.16 9.52
N GLN A 208 18.73 26.76 8.47
CA GLN A 208 19.04 27.14 7.09
C GLN A 208 18.20 28.32 6.61
N LEU A 209 16.94 28.41 7.06
CA LEU A 209 16.01 29.46 6.61
C LEU A 209 15.82 30.57 7.65
N GLY A 210 16.35 30.42 8.88
CA GLY A 210 16.25 31.43 9.95
C GLY A 210 14.83 31.62 10.48
N ILE A 211 13.95 30.61 10.30
CA ILE A 211 12.58 30.64 10.78
C ILE A 211 12.55 30.26 12.26
N ASP A 212 11.88 31.06 13.08
CA ASP A 212 11.67 30.70 14.49
C ASP A 212 10.71 29.50 14.58
N THR A 213 11.22 28.42 15.16
CA THR A 213 10.48 27.18 15.34
C THR A 213 10.20 26.84 16.80
N ASP A 214 10.49 27.76 17.72
CA ASP A 214 10.27 27.57 19.15
C ASP A 214 8.75 27.49 19.45
N GLY A 215 8.35 26.44 20.16
CA GLY A 215 6.94 26.22 20.50
C GLY A 215 6.05 25.78 19.33
N VAL A 216 6.63 25.49 18.15
CA VAL A 216 5.88 24.96 17.01
C VAL A 216 5.48 23.50 17.27
N SER A 217 4.19 23.22 17.13
CA SER A 217 3.61 21.87 17.19
C SER A 217 3.05 21.50 15.82
N VAL A 218 3.39 20.31 15.33
CA VAL A 218 2.98 19.80 14.03
C VAL A 218 2.19 18.52 14.23
N THR A 219 1.08 18.39 13.49
CA THR A 219 0.32 17.15 13.38
C THR A 219 0.20 16.79 11.91
N MET A 220 0.53 15.55 11.57
CA MET A 220 0.39 15.01 10.22
C MET A 220 -0.69 13.92 10.23
N HIS A 221 -1.56 13.93 9.22
CA HIS A 221 -2.66 12.98 9.11
C HIS A 221 -2.94 12.67 7.65
N VAL A 222 -2.88 11.40 7.31
CA VAL A 222 -3.34 10.86 6.02
C VAL A 222 -4.05 9.56 6.33
N ASP A 223 -5.28 9.43 5.84
CA ASP A 223 -6.07 8.22 6.01
C ASP A 223 -5.50 7.09 5.12
N ASP A 224 -5.55 5.86 5.60
CA ASP A 224 -5.26 4.63 4.84
C ASP A 224 -3.88 4.55 4.15
N ILE A 225 -2.92 5.31 4.63
CA ILE A 225 -1.53 5.26 4.17
C ILE A 225 -0.63 4.85 5.33
N GLY A 226 0.17 3.81 5.12
CA GLY A 226 1.15 3.29 6.08
C GLY A 226 2.58 3.33 5.55
N GLY A 227 3.53 3.05 6.44
CA GLY A 227 4.95 2.91 6.11
C GLY A 227 5.75 4.22 6.04
N PRO A 228 7.09 4.15 6.10
CA PRO A 228 7.96 5.30 6.32
C PRO A 228 8.34 6.07 5.06
N SER A 229 7.86 5.66 3.88
CA SER A 229 8.37 6.13 2.57
C SER A 229 7.95 7.54 2.16
N ALA A 230 7.04 8.19 2.91
CA ALA A 230 6.57 9.55 2.66
C ALA A 230 7.33 10.62 3.45
N GLY A 231 8.30 10.24 4.29
CA GLY A 231 8.98 11.14 5.22
C GLY A 231 9.62 12.37 4.57
N MET A 232 10.26 12.20 3.41
CA MET A 232 10.83 13.33 2.66
C MET A 232 9.75 14.33 2.22
N MET A 233 8.64 13.84 1.70
CA MET A 233 7.55 14.72 1.23
C MET A 233 6.85 15.44 2.39
N TYR A 234 6.69 14.77 3.54
CA TYR A 234 6.21 15.43 4.76
C TYR A 234 7.15 16.54 5.23
N ALA A 235 8.47 16.30 5.20
CA ALA A 235 9.45 17.31 5.59
C ALA A 235 9.42 18.52 4.64
N LEU A 236 9.41 18.30 3.33
CA LEU A 236 9.30 19.37 2.33
C LEU A 236 7.98 20.15 2.46
N GLY A 237 6.85 19.45 2.63
CA GLY A 237 5.56 20.11 2.80
C GLY A 237 5.47 20.93 4.09
N LEU A 238 6.11 20.49 5.17
CA LEU A 238 6.18 21.29 6.39
C LEU A 238 7.04 22.55 6.20
N ILE A 239 8.18 22.45 5.51
CA ILE A 239 9.02 23.61 5.20
C ILE A 239 8.27 24.60 4.32
N ASP A 240 7.62 24.14 3.25
CA ASP A 240 6.83 24.99 2.35
C ASP A 240 5.72 25.74 3.11
N LYS A 241 5.01 25.07 4.03
CA LYS A 241 4.01 25.74 4.88
C LYS A 241 4.61 26.78 5.84
N LEU A 242 5.86 26.69 6.20
CA LEU A 242 6.53 27.64 7.10
C LEU A 242 7.21 28.79 6.36
N THR A 243 7.39 28.71 5.04
CA THR A 243 8.03 29.73 4.22
C THR A 243 7.01 30.58 3.48
N PRO A 244 7.24 31.91 3.32
CA PRO A 244 6.32 32.77 2.57
C PRO A 244 6.47 32.65 1.05
N ALA A 245 7.48 31.93 0.57
CA ALA A 245 7.71 31.68 -0.84
C ALA A 245 6.82 30.54 -1.32
N ASP A 246 6.44 30.53 -2.60
CA ASP A 246 5.77 29.42 -3.27
C ASP A 246 6.85 28.56 -3.94
N GLU A 247 7.46 27.65 -3.16
CA GLU A 247 8.61 26.85 -3.62
C GLU A 247 8.22 25.91 -4.76
N THR A 248 6.95 25.52 -4.85
CA THR A 248 6.46 24.69 -5.94
C THR A 248 6.35 25.45 -7.27
N GLY A 249 6.22 26.77 -7.24
CA GLY A 249 5.98 27.62 -8.41
C GLY A 249 4.71 27.21 -9.20
N GLY A 250 3.71 26.67 -8.50
CA GLY A 250 2.46 26.20 -9.08
C GLY A 250 2.56 24.86 -9.82
N LYS A 251 3.66 24.11 -9.66
CA LYS A 251 3.87 22.81 -10.31
C LYS A 251 3.38 21.65 -9.43
N ILE A 252 3.14 20.51 -10.06
CA ILE A 252 2.84 19.24 -9.39
C ILE A 252 4.15 18.45 -9.33
N ILE A 253 4.71 18.35 -8.14
CA ILE A 253 5.98 17.67 -7.85
C ILE A 253 5.66 16.47 -6.97
N ALA A 254 6.01 15.28 -7.40
CA ALA A 254 5.90 14.07 -6.59
C ALA A 254 7.27 13.65 -6.08
N GLY A 255 7.28 12.81 -5.06
CA GLY A 255 8.52 12.25 -4.55
C GLY A 255 8.28 11.19 -3.50
N THR A 256 9.36 10.51 -3.13
CA THR A 256 9.36 9.47 -2.11
C THR A 256 10.73 9.41 -1.44
N GLY A 257 10.78 8.90 -0.23
CA GLY A 257 12.02 8.75 0.52
C GLY A 257 11.72 8.66 2.01
N THR A 258 12.42 7.80 2.73
CA THR A 258 12.42 7.88 4.18
C THR A 258 13.18 9.14 4.60
N MET A 259 12.83 9.71 5.76
CA MET A 259 13.52 10.88 6.31
C MET A 259 14.12 10.55 7.66
N ALA A 260 15.43 10.67 7.76
CA ALA A 260 16.11 10.58 9.04
C ALA A 260 16.14 11.94 9.74
N LYS A 261 16.22 11.95 11.08
CA LYS A 261 16.27 13.20 11.87
C LYS A 261 17.47 14.10 11.54
N ASP A 262 18.55 13.51 10.99
CA ASP A 262 19.75 14.23 10.53
C ASP A 262 19.60 14.81 9.11
N GLY A 263 18.41 14.63 8.49
CA GLY A 263 18.12 15.14 7.16
C GLY A 263 18.53 14.22 6.01
N LYS A 264 18.97 12.99 6.28
CA LYS A 264 19.26 12.02 5.21
C LYS A 264 17.99 11.44 4.63
N VAL A 265 17.95 11.35 3.30
CA VAL A 265 16.93 10.64 2.53
C VAL A 265 17.37 9.20 2.33
N GLY A 266 16.52 8.25 2.70
CA GLY A 266 16.82 6.83 2.58
C GLY A 266 15.97 6.12 1.54
N ALA A 267 16.40 4.90 1.20
CA ALA A 267 15.75 4.02 0.23
C ALA A 267 14.31 3.65 0.62
N ILE A 268 13.52 3.32 -0.40
CA ILE A 268 12.13 2.85 -0.28
C ILE A 268 11.88 1.68 -1.23
N GLY A 269 10.74 1.03 -1.09
CA GLY A 269 10.29 -0.01 -2.03
C GLY A 269 9.34 0.50 -3.10
N GLY A 270 9.29 -0.25 -4.23
CA GLY A 270 8.31 -0.05 -5.28
C GLY A 270 8.41 1.27 -6.05
N ILE A 271 9.61 1.85 -6.20
CA ILE A 271 9.79 3.18 -6.80
C ILE A 271 9.24 3.25 -8.24
N ARG A 272 9.34 2.17 -9.02
CA ARG A 272 8.79 2.11 -10.38
C ARG A 272 7.28 2.33 -10.38
N LEU A 273 6.57 1.65 -9.50
CA LEU A 273 5.11 1.77 -9.36
C LEU A 273 4.72 3.16 -8.82
N LYS A 274 5.52 3.71 -7.92
CA LYS A 274 5.35 5.06 -7.38
C LYS A 274 5.50 6.13 -8.45
N MET A 275 6.46 6.00 -9.36
CA MET A 275 6.61 6.91 -10.51
C MET A 275 5.41 6.83 -11.47
N LEU A 276 4.87 5.62 -11.69
CA LEU A 276 3.65 5.45 -12.49
C LEU A 276 2.44 6.12 -11.83
N GLY A 277 2.29 5.98 -10.51
CA GLY A 277 1.26 6.68 -9.73
C GLY A 277 1.40 8.20 -9.80
N ALA A 278 2.62 8.71 -9.61
CA ALA A 278 2.93 10.13 -9.74
C ALA A 278 2.54 10.68 -11.11
N LYS A 279 2.93 9.99 -12.19
CA LYS A 279 2.61 10.37 -13.56
C LYS A 279 1.12 10.36 -13.85
N ARG A 280 0.41 9.30 -13.41
CA ARG A 280 -1.06 9.19 -13.54
C ARG A 280 -1.76 10.39 -12.93
N ASP A 281 -1.27 10.88 -11.78
CA ASP A 281 -1.89 11.96 -11.01
C ASP A 281 -1.30 13.34 -11.35
N GLY A 282 -0.64 13.47 -12.50
CA GLY A 282 -0.27 14.74 -13.13
C GLY A 282 1.09 15.30 -12.75
N ALA A 283 1.90 14.58 -11.97
CA ALA A 283 3.26 15.04 -11.67
C ALA A 283 4.12 15.11 -12.94
N THR A 284 4.92 16.15 -13.02
CA THR A 284 5.93 16.33 -14.09
C THR A 284 7.36 16.18 -13.57
N TRP A 285 7.53 16.23 -12.25
CA TRP A 285 8.79 16.07 -11.53
C TRP A 285 8.66 15.00 -10.45
N PHE A 286 9.75 14.25 -10.24
CA PHE A 286 9.80 13.20 -9.24
C PHE A 286 11.11 13.22 -8.46
N LEU A 287 11.04 13.52 -7.17
CA LEU A 287 12.21 13.47 -6.28
C LEU A 287 12.45 12.01 -5.86
N ALA A 288 13.57 11.46 -6.33
CA ALA A 288 13.95 10.06 -6.12
C ALA A 288 15.14 9.96 -5.15
N PRO A 289 15.09 9.07 -4.15
CA PRO A 289 16.27 8.81 -3.33
C PRO A 289 17.43 8.29 -4.18
N GLU A 290 18.63 8.83 -3.99
CA GLU A 290 19.84 8.36 -4.67
C GLU A 290 20.04 6.85 -4.52
N SER A 291 19.73 6.30 -3.35
CA SER A 291 19.82 4.89 -3.05
C SER A 291 18.86 3.98 -3.84
N ASN A 292 17.91 4.56 -4.60
CA ASN A 292 17.01 3.85 -5.49
C ASN A 292 17.31 4.09 -6.98
N CYS A 293 18.41 4.77 -7.33
CA CYS A 293 18.68 5.12 -8.72
C CYS A 293 18.77 3.92 -9.66
N ASP A 294 19.29 2.78 -9.19
CA ASP A 294 19.34 1.53 -9.95
C ASP A 294 17.95 1.05 -10.42
N GLU A 295 16.91 1.33 -9.60
CA GLU A 295 15.53 1.00 -9.93
C GLU A 295 14.84 2.09 -10.78
N VAL A 296 15.32 3.32 -10.76
CA VAL A 296 14.77 4.46 -11.49
C VAL A 296 15.24 4.45 -12.94
N VAL A 297 16.53 4.19 -13.16
CA VAL A 297 17.13 4.22 -14.51
C VAL A 297 16.42 3.26 -15.45
N GLY A 298 15.99 3.79 -16.61
CA GLY A 298 15.24 3.05 -17.63
C GLY A 298 13.76 2.79 -17.30
N HIS A 299 13.24 3.31 -16.17
CA HIS A 299 11.85 3.10 -15.76
C HIS A 299 11.07 4.39 -15.53
N VAL A 300 11.66 5.55 -15.82
CA VAL A 300 10.98 6.84 -15.69
C VAL A 300 9.88 6.95 -16.77
N PRO A 301 8.61 7.15 -16.40
CA PRO A 301 7.53 7.32 -17.38
C PRO A 301 7.73 8.53 -18.27
N GLU A 302 7.30 8.43 -19.52
CA GLU A 302 7.36 9.55 -20.47
C GLU A 302 6.65 10.79 -19.91
N GLY A 303 7.34 11.94 -19.99
CA GLY A 303 6.84 13.23 -19.48
C GLY A 303 6.87 13.35 -17.93
N LEU A 304 7.56 12.47 -17.24
CA LEU A 304 8.00 12.64 -15.86
C LEU A 304 9.52 12.84 -15.89
N ARG A 305 10.04 13.73 -15.08
CA ARG A 305 11.49 13.92 -14.91
C ARG A 305 11.88 13.59 -13.47
N ASP A 306 12.79 12.67 -13.30
CA ASP A 306 13.37 12.34 -12.01
C ASP A 306 14.44 13.34 -11.60
N VAL A 307 14.57 13.55 -10.30
CA VAL A 307 15.64 14.33 -9.67
C VAL A 307 16.21 13.50 -8.53
N LYS A 308 17.48 13.22 -8.60
CA LYS A 308 18.21 12.46 -7.58
C LYS A 308 18.47 13.32 -6.35
N VAL A 309 18.13 12.81 -5.17
CA VAL A 309 18.35 13.50 -3.87
C VAL A 309 18.81 12.51 -2.80
N SER A 310 19.73 12.92 -1.94
CA SER A 310 20.25 12.13 -0.82
C SER A 310 20.04 12.80 0.55
N THR A 311 19.73 14.10 0.54
CA THR A 311 19.50 14.89 1.75
C THR A 311 18.26 15.78 1.62
N LEU A 312 17.72 16.22 2.77
CA LEU A 312 16.62 17.21 2.81
C LEU A 312 17.05 18.54 2.17
N ASP A 313 18.31 18.92 2.32
CA ASP A 313 18.84 20.15 1.69
C ASP A 313 18.80 20.05 0.17
N GLU A 314 19.32 18.96 -0.41
CA GLU A 314 19.24 18.71 -1.85
C GLU A 314 17.79 18.66 -2.36
N ALA A 315 16.90 18.00 -1.61
CA ALA A 315 15.50 17.92 -1.96
C ALA A 315 14.80 19.29 -1.94
N TYR A 316 15.10 20.13 -0.95
CA TYR A 316 14.58 21.49 -0.86
C TYR A 316 15.15 22.40 -1.96
N GLN A 317 16.46 22.36 -2.21
CA GLN A 317 17.07 23.10 -3.31
C GLN A 317 16.50 22.67 -4.68
N ALA A 318 16.25 21.36 -4.86
CA ALA A 318 15.62 20.86 -6.07
C ALA A 318 14.17 21.39 -6.20
N LEU A 319 13.40 21.39 -5.11
CA LEU A 319 12.04 21.94 -5.08
C LEU A 319 12.03 23.42 -5.52
N VAL A 320 12.88 24.25 -4.92
CA VAL A 320 13.00 25.68 -5.26
C VAL A 320 13.41 25.86 -6.73
N ALA A 321 14.43 25.14 -7.20
CA ALA A 321 14.88 25.22 -8.59
C ALA A 321 13.79 24.82 -9.59
N ILE A 322 13.02 23.78 -9.27
CA ILE A 322 11.86 23.37 -10.08
C ILE A 322 10.82 24.47 -10.10
N GLY A 323 10.46 25.03 -8.95
CA GLY A 323 9.49 26.12 -8.84
C GLY A 323 9.88 27.35 -9.64
N GLU A 324 11.14 27.74 -9.61
CA GLU A 324 11.70 28.84 -10.41
C GLU A 324 11.84 28.56 -11.91
N GLY A 325 11.55 27.33 -12.35
CA GLY A 325 11.68 26.93 -13.75
C GLY A 325 13.14 26.63 -14.16
N LYS A 326 14.02 26.38 -13.21
CA LYS A 326 15.45 26.05 -13.40
C LYS A 326 15.74 24.55 -13.20
N GLY A 327 14.70 23.71 -13.08
CA GLY A 327 14.82 22.29 -12.76
C GLY A 327 15.60 21.46 -13.79
N ASP A 328 15.74 21.95 -15.04
CA ASP A 328 16.43 21.21 -16.11
C ASP A 328 17.91 20.93 -15.86
N ALA A 329 18.54 21.71 -14.97
CA ALA A 329 19.94 21.52 -14.58
C ALA A 329 20.13 20.54 -13.41
N LEU A 330 19.03 20.06 -12.79
CA LEU A 330 19.10 19.19 -11.62
C LEU A 330 19.60 17.79 -12.01
N PRO A 331 20.34 17.13 -11.08
CA PRO A 331 20.86 15.80 -11.34
C PRO A 331 19.74 14.76 -11.45
N GLN A 332 19.82 13.90 -12.43
CA GLN A 332 18.96 12.73 -12.59
C GLN A 332 19.66 11.47 -12.10
N CYS A 333 18.91 10.43 -11.84
CA CYS A 333 19.47 9.11 -11.63
C CYS A 333 20.25 8.64 -12.86
N SER A 334 21.45 8.13 -12.66
CA SER A 334 22.31 7.53 -13.70
C SER A 334 22.70 6.12 -13.29
N ALA A 335 22.88 5.24 -14.26
CA ALA A 335 23.56 3.98 -14.02
C ALA A 335 25.05 4.29 -13.83
N ASP A 336 25.59 3.90 -12.69
CA ASP A 336 27.04 3.95 -12.42
C ASP A 336 27.80 2.88 -13.19
#